data_561235e67a5da1b34a5934034a621e08
#
_entry.id   561235e67a5da1b34a5934034a621e08
#
_cell.length_a   1.000
_cell.length_b   1.000
_cell.length_c   1.000
_cell.angle_alpha   90.00
_cell.angle_beta   90.00
_cell.angle_gamma   90.00
#
_symmetry.space_group_name_H-M   'P 1'
#
loop_
_entity.id
_entity.type
_entity.pdbx_description
1 polymer ?
#
loop_
_entity_poly.entity_id
_entity_poly.type
_entity_poly.pdbx_seq_one_letter_code
_entity_poly.pdbx_strand_id
1 'polypeptide(L)'
;MHQHFSLLPFNTFGIEVHAQYYERIEQVADLQKVLKTGIQPVMILGGGSNLLLTQDIPGLVVHNAIEGIEIVRKFNNKVWVKVGGGVNWHAFVQWAVKNGLGGVENLSLIPGTVGASPVQNIGAYGVEIKDVFVQLEAVALETGKICRFNKAQCQFGYRDSYFKKEGKGKFCITSVTFSLTQHRHRLQLSYGDITRTLAQQQVENPGIAEISAAIIQIRRSKLPDPAQIGNCGSFFKNPEVDRSVLEAIRTNYPNVVSFDLPDGRVKIPAGWLIEQCGWKGKRVGNTGAYEKQALVLVNYGGATGAEVKALAFAIIDSVWVRFGVRLEAEVNIL
;
A
#
# COMPACT_ATOMS: atom_id res chain seq x y z
N MET A 1 18.25 1.46 21.54
CA MET A 1 18.67 2.11 20.29
C MET A 1 19.89 1.41 19.74
N HIS A 2 19.84 0.94 18.49
CA HIS A 2 20.93 0.23 17.80
C HIS A 2 21.60 1.18 16.82
N GLN A 3 22.91 0.99 16.58
CA GLN A 3 23.68 1.73 15.56
C GLN A 3 24.04 0.80 14.42
N HIS A 4 24.15 1.32 13.20
CA HIS A 4 24.50 0.59 11.99
C HIS A 4 23.69 -0.71 11.85
N PHE A 5 22.36 -0.54 11.87
CA PHE A 5 21.41 -1.66 11.96
C PHE A 5 20.90 -2.06 10.57
N SER A 6 21.03 -3.34 10.23
CA SER A 6 20.56 -3.86 8.93
C SER A 6 19.03 -3.74 8.82
N LEU A 7 18.57 -3.14 7.73
CA LEU A 7 17.15 -3.05 7.35
C LEU A 7 16.73 -4.14 6.36
N LEU A 8 17.58 -5.10 6.04
CA LEU A 8 17.27 -6.22 5.15
C LEU A 8 15.98 -6.95 5.53
N PRO A 9 15.75 -7.36 6.81
CA PRO A 9 14.50 -8.04 7.19
C PRO A 9 13.29 -7.10 7.32
N PHE A 10 13.48 -5.79 7.14
CA PHE A 10 12.47 -4.77 7.36
C PHE A 10 12.06 -4.04 6.08
N ASN A 11 12.43 -4.55 4.91
CA ASN A 11 11.91 -4.10 3.61
C ASN A 11 11.59 -5.29 2.72
N THR A 12 10.44 -5.22 2.08
CA THR A 12 9.93 -6.36 1.29
C THR A 12 10.63 -6.56 -0.06
N PHE A 13 11.46 -5.61 -0.50
CA PHE A 13 12.37 -5.82 -1.63
C PHE A 13 13.56 -6.71 -1.28
N GLY A 14 13.86 -6.91 0.01
CA GLY A 14 15.05 -7.65 0.44
C GLY A 14 16.35 -6.97 0.01
N ILE A 15 16.43 -5.65 0.16
CA ILE A 15 17.61 -4.85 -0.16
C ILE A 15 18.41 -4.61 1.12
N GLU A 16 19.71 -4.91 1.06
CA GLU A 16 20.62 -4.68 2.18
C GLU A 16 21.02 -3.22 2.22
N VAL A 17 20.54 -2.53 3.25
CA VAL A 17 20.95 -1.18 3.65
C VAL A 17 20.91 -1.08 5.17
N HIS A 18 21.62 -0.11 5.75
CA HIS A 18 21.72 0.08 7.18
C HIS A 18 21.05 1.39 7.62
N ALA A 19 20.40 1.36 8.78
CA ALA A 19 20.01 2.56 9.50
C ALA A 19 21.18 3.04 10.35
N GLN A 20 21.47 4.35 10.35
CA GLN A 20 22.49 4.92 11.23
C GLN A 20 22.12 4.66 12.69
N TYR A 21 20.86 4.93 13.04
CA TYR A 21 20.26 4.58 14.32
C TYR A 21 18.91 3.90 14.09
N TYR A 22 18.58 2.89 14.87
CA TYR A 22 17.31 2.16 14.81
C TYR A 22 16.72 1.99 16.21
N GLU A 23 15.42 2.23 16.32
CA GLU A 23 14.66 1.96 17.53
C GLU A 23 13.29 1.38 17.18
N ARG A 24 12.93 0.29 17.85
CA ARG A 24 11.60 -0.31 17.78
C ARG A 24 10.75 0.23 18.91
N ILE A 25 9.57 0.75 18.58
CA ILE A 25 8.63 1.30 19.57
C ILE A 25 7.38 0.43 19.66
N GLU A 26 6.95 0.12 20.89
CA GLU A 26 5.76 -0.70 21.16
C GLU A 26 4.63 0.11 21.81
N GLN A 27 4.91 1.34 22.22
CA GLN A 27 3.94 2.26 22.79
C GLN A 27 4.30 3.71 22.49
N VAL A 28 3.33 4.60 22.65
CA VAL A 28 3.52 6.05 22.38
C VAL A 28 4.63 6.64 23.25
N ALA A 29 4.75 6.19 24.51
CA ALA A 29 5.77 6.68 25.43
C ALA A 29 7.20 6.38 24.95
N ASP A 30 7.42 5.23 24.28
CA ASP A 30 8.72 4.88 23.70
C ASP A 30 9.09 5.86 22.60
N LEU A 31 8.14 6.19 21.71
CA LEU A 31 8.35 7.18 20.67
C LEU A 31 8.69 8.55 21.28
N GLN A 32 7.91 9.00 22.24
CA GLN A 32 8.16 10.27 22.91
C GLN A 32 9.53 10.33 23.60
N LYS A 33 9.98 9.20 24.17
CA LYS A 33 11.30 9.07 24.78
C LYS A 33 12.42 9.16 23.73
N VAL A 34 12.26 8.46 22.61
CA VAL A 34 13.27 8.43 21.54
C VAL A 34 13.39 9.77 20.83
N LEU A 35 12.29 10.50 20.63
CA LEU A 35 12.33 11.83 20.04
C LEU A 35 13.11 12.85 20.88
N LYS A 36 13.20 12.68 22.20
CA LYS A 36 13.99 13.54 23.09
C LYS A 36 15.51 13.41 22.87
N THR A 37 15.96 12.41 22.14
CA THR A 37 17.39 12.27 21.78
C THR A 37 17.87 13.35 20.82
N GLY A 38 16.94 14.00 20.11
CA GLY A 38 17.24 15.05 19.13
C GLY A 38 17.89 14.55 17.83
N ILE A 39 18.03 13.21 17.65
CA ILE A 39 18.61 12.64 16.43
C ILE A 39 17.69 12.94 15.23
N GLN A 40 18.28 13.50 14.19
CA GLN A 40 17.58 13.87 12.94
C GLN A 40 18.39 13.42 11.71
N PRO A 41 17.76 13.17 10.56
CA PRO A 41 16.31 13.12 10.35
C PRO A 41 15.67 11.89 11.00
N VAL A 42 14.34 11.91 11.21
CA VAL A 42 13.56 10.76 11.70
C VAL A 42 12.75 10.17 10.56
N MET A 43 12.95 8.88 10.31
CA MET A 43 12.14 8.08 9.39
C MET A 43 11.25 7.12 10.16
N ILE A 44 9.94 7.12 9.89
CA ILE A 44 9.02 6.12 10.44
C ILE A 44 8.95 4.91 9.52
N LEU A 45 9.27 3.75 10.06
CA LEU A 45 9.18 2.47 9.38
C LEU A 45 7.96 1.69 9.90
N GLY A 46 7.08 1.28 8.98
CA GLY A 46 6.04 0.29 9.24
C GLY A 46 6.49 -1.10 8.75
N GLY A 47 5.69 -1.76 7.94
CA GLY A 47 6.03 -3.07 7.36
C GLY A 47 7.04 -3.04 6.22
N GLY A 48 7.61 -1.90 5.83
CA GLY A 48 8.61 -1.78 4.75
C GLY A 48 8.13 -2.22 3.37
N SER A 49 6.82 -2.33 3.17
CA SER A 49 6.21 -2.92 1.96
C SER A 49 5.92 -1.94 0.84
N ASN A 50 6.24 -0.65 1.04
CA ASN A 50 6.08 0.39 0.01
C ASN A 50 7.30 1.34 -0.01
N LEU A 51 8.49 0.75 0.18
CA LEU A 51 9.77 1.44 0.21
C LEU A 51 10.74 0.81 -0.78
N LEU A 52 11.48 1.63 -1.50
CA LEU A 52 12.70 1.26 -2.20
C LEU A 52 13.87 2.02 -1.55
N LEU A 53 14.69 1.29 -0.81
CA LEU A 53 15.87 1.83 -0.15
C LEU A 53 17.05 1.78 -1.13
N THR A 54 17.60 2.94 -1.51
CA THR A 54 18.69 3.02 -2.51
C THR A 54 20.06 3.29 -1.89
N GLN A 55 20.09 3.60 -0.59
CA GLN A 55 21.30 3.91 0.20
C GLN A 55 21.03 3.67 1.68
N ASP A 56 22.04 3.69 2.49
CA ASP A 56 21.92 3.69 3.95
C ASP A 56 21.11 4.88 4.44
N ILE A 57 20.33 4.68 5.50
CA ILE A 57 19.41 5.68 6.02
C ILE A 57 20.10 6.49 7.13
N PRO A 58 20.35 7.78 6.91
CA PRO A 58 20.93 8.65 7.93
C PRO A 58 19.92 8.95 9.04
N GLY A 59 20.40 9.33 10.21
CA GLY A 59 19.57 9.69 11.35
C GLY A 59 18.91 8.49 12.00
N LEU A 60 17.66 8.66 12.41
CA LEU A 60 16.94 7.69 13.22
C LEU A 60 15.81 7.01 12.43
N VAL A 61 15.85 5.71 12.31
CA VAL A 61 14.72 4.87 11.86
C VAL A 61 13.93 4.41 13.09
N VAL A 62 12.68 4.84 13.18
CA VAL A 62 11.73 4.42 14.21
C VAL A 62 10.80 3.38 13.63
N HIS A 63 10.93 2.13 14.05
CA HIS A 63 10.05 1.03 13.65
C HIS A 63 8.79 1.01 14.54
N ASN A 64 7.66 1.35 13.94
CA ASN A 64 6.37 1.37 14.63
C ASN A 64 5.82 -0.06 14.77
N ALA A 65 5.93 -0.60 15.97
CA ALA A 65 5.44 -1.91 16.39
C ALA A 65 4.35 -1.80 17.47
N ILE A 66 3.58 -0.70 17.49
CA ILE A 66 2.47 -0.51 18.43
C ILE A 66 1.33 -1.45 18.03
N GLU A 67 1.12 -2.47 18.84
CA GLU A 67 0.11 -3.52 18.66
C GLU A 67 -1.23 -3.17 19.32
N GLY A 68 -2.22 -4.05 19.15
CA GLY A 68 -3.53 -3.99 19.80
C GLY A 68 -4.69 -3.81 18.83
N ILE A 69 -5.77 -4.56 19.07
CA ILE A 69 -7.05 -4.44 18.37
C ILE A 69 -8.14 -4.38 19.43
N GLU A 70 -8.88 -3.27 19.49
CA GLU A 70 -9.87 -3.02 20.52
C GLU A 70 -11.20 -2.56 19.91
N ILE A 71 -12.30 -3.15 20.36
CA ILE A 71 -13.65 -2.65 20.04
C ILE A 71 -13.96 -1.51 21.00
N VAL A 72 -13.93 -0.27 20.49
CA VAL A 72 -14.15 0.92 21.31
C VAL A 72 -15.59 1.41 21.35
N ARG A 73 -16.42 0.96 20.37
CA ARG A 73 -17.84 1.35 20.32
C ARG A 73 -18.67 0.38 19.48
N LYS A 74 -19.89 0.09 19.95
CA LYS A 74 -20.91 -0.63 19.18
C LYS A 74 -22.19 0.20 19.17
N PHE A 75 -22.79 0.40 18.01
CA PHE A 75 -24.07 1.10 17.88
C PHE A 75 -24.77 0.69 16.57
N ASN A 76 -26.02 0.28 16.68
CA ASN A 76 -26.78 -0.26 15.56
C ASN A 76 -26.00 -1.39 14.85
N ASN A 77 -25.81 -1.24 13.53
CA ASN A 77 -25.03 -2.17 12.68
C ASN A 77 -23.54 -1.82 12.59
N LYS A 78 -23.03 -0.89 13.38
CA LYS A 78 -21.65 -0.41 13.30
C LYS A 78 -20.85 -0.77 14.54
N VAL A 79 -19.60 -1.18 14.30
CA VAL A 79 -18.59 -1.44 15.34
C VAL A 79 -17.38 -0.58 15.04
N TRP A 80 -16.99 0.23 15.99
CA TRP A 80 -15.73 0.97 15.88
C TRP A 80 -14.61 0.15 16.50
N VAL A 81 -13.57 -0.10 15.69
CA VAL A 81 -12.41 -0.88 16.06
C VAL A 81 -11.18 0.01 15.99
N LYS A 82 -10.54 0.24 17.14
CA LYS A 82 -9.24 0.94 17.23
C LYS A 82 -8.13 -0.10 17.09
N VAL A 83 -7.18 0.17 16.19
CA VAL A 83 -6.10 -0.76 15.84
C VAL A 83 -4.76 -0.04 15.94
N GLY A 84 -3.79 -0.65 16.61
CA GLY A 84 -2.43 -0.13 16.76
C GLY A 84 -1.71 0.00 15.42
N GLY A 85 -0.87 1.04 15.30
CA GLY A 85 -0.21 1.38 14.05
C GLY A 85 0.77 0.33 13.53
N GLY A 86 1.34 -0.51 14.42
CA GLY A 86 2.25 -1.60 14.09
C GLY A 86 1.55 -2.91 13.69
N VAL A 87 0.25 -3.03 13.94
CA VAL A 87 -0.51 -4.25 13.58
C VAL A 87 -0.41 -4.52 12.09
N ASN A 88 -0.07 -5.77 11.73
CA ASN A 88 -0.06 -6.17 10.32
C ASN A 88 -1.46 -6.00 9.71
N TRP A 89 -1.54 -5.32 8.56
CA TRP A 89 -2.81 -5.01 7.91
C TRP A 89 -3.64 -6.26 7.61
N HIS A 90 -3.03 -7.30 7.02
CA HIS A 90 -3.76 -8.52 6.67
C HIS A 90 -4.23 -9.29 7.91
N ALA A 91 -3.44 -9.31 8.97
CA ALA A 91 -3.84 -9.88 10.25
C ALA A 91 -5.07 -9.16 10.83
N PHE A 92 -5.12 -7.83 10.75
CA PHE A 92 -6.32 -7.06 11.11
C PHE A 92 -7.53 -7.45 10.26
N VAL A 93 -7.38 -7.54 8.93
CA VAL A 93 -8.48 -7.96 8.03
C VAL A 93 -8.98 -9.36 8.41
N GLN A 94 -8.08 -10.32 8.65
CA GLN A 94 -8.46 -11.67 9.06
C GLN A 94 -9.16 -11.68 10.42
N TRP A 95 -8.68 -10.88 11.36
CA TRP A 95 -9.34 -10.70 12.65
C TRP A 95 -10.78 -10.14 12.47
N ALA A 96 -10.96 -9.13 11.63
CA ALA A 96 -12.27 -8.55 11.36
C ALA A 96 -13.23 -9.59 10.75
N VAL A 97 -12.81 -10.29 9.70
CA VAL A 97 -13.60 -11.35 9.05
C VAL A 97 -13.97 -12.46 10.03
N LYS A 98 -13.02 -12.94 10.84
CA LYS A 98 -13.28 -13.98 11.86
C LYS A 98 -14.29 -13.54 12.92
N ASN A 99 -14.38 -12.24 13.22
CA ASN A 99 -15.34 -11.69 14.16
C ASN A 99 -16.67 -11.24 13.49
N GLY A 100 -16.90 -11.60 12.22
CA GLY A 100 -18.10 -11.24 11.48
C GLY A 100 -18.20 -9.74 11.17
N LEU A 101 -17.08 -9.02 11.11
CA LEU A 101 -17.01 -7.58 10.87
C LEU A 101 -16.59 -7.29 9.42
N GLY A 102 -17.52 -6.75 8.62
CA GLY A 102 -17.32 -6.45 7.21
C GLY A 102 -16.97 -4.99 6.92
N GLY A 103 -16.37 -4.78 5.73
CA GLY A 103 -15.99 -3.50 5.17
C GLY A 103 -14.50 -3.42 4.79
N VAL A 104 -13.69 -4.41 5.18
CA VAL A 104 -12.25 -4.49 4.85
C VAL A 104 -11.86 -5.79 4.14
N GLU A 105 -12.79 -6.70 3.91
CA GLU A 105 -12.57 -8.01 3.28
C GLU A 105 -11.94 -7.90 1.89
N ASN A 106 -12.31 -6.88 1.11
CA ASN A 106 -11.72 -6.59 -0.20
C ASN A 106 -10.25 -6.14 -0.12
N LEU A 107 -9.78 -5.72 1.04
CA LEU A 107 -8.41 -5.28 1.29
C LEU A 107 -7.53 -6.40 1.85
N SER A 108 -7.98 -7.66 1.72
CA SER A 108 -7.23 -8.86 2.12
C SER A 108 -5.88 -8.96 1.41
N LEU A 109 -4.87 -9.48 2.12
CA LEU A 109 -3.51 -9.72 1.65
C LEU A 109 -2.78 -8.48 1.11
N ILE A 110 -3.21 -7.26 1.47
CA ILE A 110 -2.38 -6.06 1.24
C ILE A 110 -1.25 -6.10 2.28
N PRO A 111 0.02 -6.01 1.85
CA PRO A 111 1.15 -6.00 2.78
C PRO A 111 1.27 -4.66 3.51
N GLY A 112 1.96 -4.65 4.65
CA GLY A 112 2.22 -3.45 5.44
C GLY A 112 1.48 -3.45 6.78
N THR A 113 1.43 -2.29 7.42
CA THR A 113 0.84 -2.10 8.75
C THR A 113 -0.33 -1.14 8.74
N VAL A 114 -1.17 -1.22 9.78
CA VAL A 114 -2.35 -0.36 9.95
C VAL A 114 -1.96 1.11 9.96
N GLY A 115 -0.88 1.51 10.64
CA GLY A 115 -0.43 2.91 10.67
C GLY A 115 0.07 3.44 9.33
N ALA A 116 0.52 2.57 8.42
CA ALA A 116 0.89 2.96 7.06
C ALA A 116 -0.32 3.09 6.12
N SER A 117 -1.44 2.44 6.45
CA SER A 117 -2.61 2.38 5.56
C SER A 117 -3.23 3.74 5.22
N PRO A 118 -3.29 4.77 6.12
CA PRO A 118 -3.83 6.09 5.78
C PRO A 118 -2.90 6.94 4.91
N VAL A 119 -1.59 6.64 4.90
CA VAL A 119 -0.60 7.48 4.20
C VAL A 119 -0.94 7.62 2.72
N GLN A 120 -1.36 6.55 2.09
CA GLN A 120 -1.77 6.55 0.68
C GLN A 120 -3.18 6.01 0.46
N ASN A 121 -4.05 6.08 1.49
CA ASN A 121 -5.43 5.61 1.36
C ASN A 121 -5.48 4.26 0.66
N ILE A 122 -4.86 3.22 1.26
CA ILE A 122 -4.76 1.91 0.60
C ILE A 122 -6.12 1.43 0.11
N GLY A 123 -6.13 0.81 -1.05
CA GLY A 123 -7.37 0.34 -1.67
C GLY A 123 -7.11 -0.74 -2.70
N ALA A 124 -8.07 -1.64 -2.82
CA ALA A 124 -8.10 -2.70 -3.81
C ALA A 124 -9.54 -3.15 -4.05
N TYR A 125 -9.80 -3.69 -5.24
CA TYR A 125 -11.09 -4.30 -5.59
C TYR A 125 -12.31 -3.44 -5.26
N GLY A 126 -12.23 -2.13 -5.55
CA GLY A 126 -13.33 -1.17 -5.41
C GLY A 126 -13.57 -0.64 -3.99
N VAL A 127 -12.71 -0.98 -3.03
CA VAL A 127 -12.77 -0.50 -1.64
C VAL A 127 -11.48 0.25 -1.30
N GLU A 128 -11.61 1.37 -0.59
CA GLU A 128 -10.49 2.12 -0.01
C GLU A 128 -10.69 2.26 1.50
N ILE A 129 -9.62 2.44 2.29
CA ILE A 129 -9.77 2.57 3.75
C ILE A 129 -10.61 3.78 4.15
N LYS A 130 -10.62 4.85 3.34
CA LYS A 130 -11.49 6.02 3.61
C LYS A 130 -12.96 5.67 3.74
N ASP A 131 -13.42 4.52 3.17
CA ASP A 131 -14.82 4.10 3.20
C ASP A 131 -15.24 3.62 4.59
N VAL A 132 -14.29 3.11 5.37
CA VAL A 132 -14.48 2.62 6.75
C VAL A 132 -13.73 3.44 7.79
N PHE A 133 -12.96 4.44 7.39
CA PHE A 133 -12.15 5.26 8.29
C PHE A 133 -13.00 6.19 9.16
N VAL A 134 -12.69 6.25 10.46
CA VAL A 134 -13.30 7.18 11.43
C VAL A 134 -12.33 8.28 11.81
N GLN A 135 -11.20 7.90 12.39
CA GLN A 135 -10.14 8.80 12.86
C GLN A 135 -8.83 8.05 13.03
N LEU A 136 -7.75 8.78 13.20
CA LEU A 136 -6.47 8.24 13.63
C LEU A 136 -5.86 9.10 14.74
N GLU A 137 -4.96 8.48 15.52
CA GLU A 137 -4.06 9.17 16.43
C GLU A 137 -2.64 9.07 15.88
N ALA A 138 -1.93 10.19 15.96
CA ALA A 138 -0.53 10.28 15.52
C ALA A 138 0.28 11.13 16.50
N VAL A 139 1.56 10.89 16.59
CA VAL A 139 2.51 11.72 17.33
C VAL A 139 3.22 12.63 16.33
N ALA A 140 3.19 13.95 16.57
CA ALA A 140 3.98 14.93 15.83
C ALA A 140 5.47 14.75 16.17
N LEU A 141 6.31 14.46 15.18
CA LEU A 141 7.72 14.10 15.39
C LEU A 141 8.55 15.26 15.95
N GLU A 142 8.19 16.50 15.60
CA GLU A 142 8.85 17.71 16.09
C GLU A 142 8.61 17.96 17.58
N THR A 143 7.37 17.72 18.05
CA THR A 143 6.94 18.14 19.40
C THR A 143 6.69 17.00 20.37
N GLY A 144 6.58 15.75 19.86
CA GLY A 144 6.17 14.59 20.64
C GLY A 144 4.69 14.62 21.08
N LYS A 145 3.89 15.62 20.61
CA LYS A 145 2.48 15.73 20.99
C LYS A 145 1.60 14.79 20.22
N ILE A 146 0.59 14.23 20.90
CA ILE A 146 -0.44 13.40 20.30
C ILE A 146 -1.44 14.31 19.57
N CYS A 147 -1.67 14.03 18.29
CA CYS A 147 -2.64 14.69 17.41
C CYS A 147 -3.70 13.68 16.98
N ARG A 148 -4.94 14.14 16.82
CA ARG A 148 -6.04 13.36 16.25
C ARG A 148 -6.46 13.94 14.92
N PHE A 149 -6.70 13.08 13.95
CA PHE A 149 -7.14 13.46 12.61
C PHE A 149 -8.45 12.74 12.28
N ASN A 150 -9.46 13.48 11.91
CA ASN A 150 -10.70 12.94 11.34
C ASN A 150 -10.56 12.73 9.83
N LYS A 151 -11.59 12.16 9.18
CA LYS A 151 -11.59 11.86 7.75
C LYS A 151 -11.34 13.10 6.88
N ALA A 152 -11.92 14.25 7.22
CA ALA A 152 -11.75 15.49 6.46
C ALA A 152 -10.30 16.01 6.53
N GLN A 153 -9.69 15.95 7.72
CA GLN A 153 -8.31 16.37 7.93
C GLN A 153 -7.30 15.46 7.24
N CYS A 154 -7.64 14.18 7.01
CA CYS A 154 -6.78 13.25 6.28
C CYS A 154 -6.74 13.52 4.76
N GLN A 155 -7.68 14.30 4.20
CA GLN A 155 -7.71 14.71 2.77
C GLN A 155 -7.49 13.52 1.81
N PHE A 156 -8.18 12.42 2.04
CA PHE A 156 -7.99 11.20 1.24
C PHE A 156 -8.32 11.38 -0.24
N GLY A 157 -7.38 11.02 -1.10
CA GLY A 157 -7.50 10.91 -2.54
C GLY A 157 -7.14 9.53 -3.07
N TYR A 158 -7.10 9.37 -4.40
CA TYR A 158 -6.62 8.14 -5.02
C TYR A 158 -5.12 7.97 -4.79
N ARG A 159 -4.72 6.94 -4.01
CA ARG A 159 -3.33 6.71 -3.57
C ARG A 159 -2.68 7.94 -2.94
N ASP A 160 -3.48 8.71 -2.19
CA ASP A 160 -3.09 10.02 -1.67
C ASP A 160 -3.76 10.37 -0.35
N SER A 161 -3.09 11.19 0.46
CA SER A 161 -3.61 11.78 1.69
C SER A 161 -2.79 13.00 2.13
N TYR A 162 -3.24 13.69 3.17
CA TYR A 162 -2.47 14.70 3.88
C TYR A 162 -1.06 14.20 4.27
N PHE A 163 -0.95 12.95 4.76
CA PHE A 163 0.32 12.37 5.21
C PHE A 163 1.31 12.06 4.07
N LYS A 164 0.85 12.04 2.84
CA LYS A 164 1.71 11.89 1.65
C LYS A 164 2.19 13.24 1.10
N LYS A 165 1.53 14.34 1.48
CA LYS A 165 1.78 15.72 1.04
C LYS A 165 2.32 16.58 2.19
N GLU A 166 1.53 17.51 2.70
CA GLU A 166 1.93 18.51 3.70
C GLU A 166 2.35 17.88 5.04
N GLY A 167 1.79 16.73 5.37
CA GLY A 167 2.10 15.95 6.58
C GLY A 167 3.26 14.95 6.42
N LYS A 168 3.87 14.88 5.21
CA LYS A 168 4.95 13.91 4.95
C LYS A 168 6.12 14.11 5.89
N GLY A 169 6.54 13.02 6.56
CA GLY A 169 7.67 13.04 7.49
C GLY A 169 7.43 13.80 8.80
N LYS A 170 6.19 14.26 9.08
CA LYS A 170 5.87 15.03 10.29
C LYS A 170 5.21 14.23 11.40
N PHE A 171 4.68 13.04 11.10
CA PHE A 171 3.86 12.29 12.04
C PHE A 171 4.18 10.80 12.02
N CYS A 172 4.09 10.17 13.21
CA CYS A 172 3.99 8.72 13.35
C CYS A 172 2.55 8.37 13.72
N ILE A 173 1.84 7.67 12.84
CA ILE A 173 0.46 7.22 13.08
C ILE A 173 0.51 6.04 14.04
N THR A 174 -0.01 6.24 15.25
CA THR A 174 0.07 5.28 16.36
C THR A 174 -1.15 4.38 16.46
N SER A 175 -2.31 4.84 15.99
CA SER A 175 -3.51 4.01 15.88
C SER A 175 -4.47 4.55 14.82
N VAL A 176 -5.30 3.65 14.27
CA VAL A 176 -6.39 3.98 13.34
C VAL A 176 -7.70 3.35 13.86
N THR A 177 -8.78 4.10 13.82
CA THR A 177 -10.12 3.61 14.17
C THR A 177 -10.96 3.44 12.92
N PHE A 178 -11.52 2.24 12.74
CA PHE A 178 -12.37 1.86 11.62
C PHE A 178 -13.81 1.63 12.08
N SER A 179 -14.79 1.96 11.21
CA SER A 179 -16.23 1.68 11.41
C SER A 179 -16.62 0.50 10.51
N LEU A 180 -16.68 -0.68 11.10
CA LEU A 180 -17.05 -1.92 10.41
C LEU A 180 -18.54 -2.25 10.63
N THR A 181 -19.10 -3.15 9.81
CA THR A 181 -20.48 -3.63 9.93
C THR A 181 -20.55 -5.00 10.59
N GLN A 182 -21.54 -5.27 11.44
CA GLN A 182 -21.75 -6.58 12.08
C GLN A 182 -22.65 -7.52 11.26
N HIS A 183 -23.60 -6.97 10.50
CA HIS A 183 -24.55 -7.72 9.68
C HIS A 183 -25.00 -6.85 8.50
N ARG A 184 -25.73 -7.42 7.53
CA ARG A 184 -26.19 -6.72 6.33
C ARG A 184 -25.04 -5.96 5.66
N HIS A 185 -23.92 -6.67 5.45
CA HIS A 185 -22.72 -6.10 4.83
C HIS A 185 -23.02 -5.61 3.41
N ARG A 186 -22.47 -4.43 3.07
CA ARG A 186 -22.49 -3.98 1.68
C ARG A 186 -21.29 -4.59 0.96
N LEU A 187 -21.50 -5.74 0.33
CA LEU A 187 -20.47 -6.50 -0.35
C LEU A 187 -20.12 -5.84 -1.68
N GLN A 188 -18.82 -5.72 -1.98
CA GLN A 188 -18.32 -5.16 -3.25
C GLN A 188 -17.81 -6.30 -4.14
N LEU A 189 -18.61 -6.64 -5.16
CA LEU A 189 -18.35 -7.75 -6.08
C LEU A 189 -18.09 -7.32 -7.53
N SER A 190 -18.08 -6.00 -7.82
CA SER A 190 -18.04 -5.44 -9.18
C SER A 190 -16.78 -5.76 -9.99
N TYR A 191 -15.74 -6.28 -9.36
CA TYR A 191 -14.53 -6.72 -10.06
C TYR A 191 -14.73 -8.15 -10.61
N GLY A 192 -14.69 -8.32 -11.92
CA GLY A 192 -14.97 -9.57 -12.60
C GLY A 192 -14.11 -10.77 -12.17
N ASP A 193 -12.90 -10.52 -11.66
CA ASP A 193 -12.07 -11.59 -11.08
C ASP A 193 -12.68 -12.18 -9.81
N ILE A 194 -13.36 -11.37 -8.96
CA ILE A 194 -14.01 -11.86 -7.73
C ILE A 194 -15.18 -12.75 -8.09
N THR A 195 -16.11 -12.26 -8.93
CA THR A 195 -17.29 -13.02 -9.36
C THR A 195 -16.90 -14.32 -10.06
N ARG A 196 -15.89 -14.28 -10.93
CA ARG A 196 -15.38 -15.48 -11.60
C ARG A 196 -14.79 -16.49 -10.62
N THR A 197 -14.01 -16.05 -9.64
CA THR A 197 -13.40 -16.93 -8.62
C THR A 197 -14.46 -17.55 -7.73
N LEU A 198 -15.45 -16.78 -7.27
CA LEU A 198 -16.57 -17.29 -6.50
C LEU A 198 -17.41 -18.32 -7.28
N ALA A 199 -17.68 -18.05 -8.57
CA ALA A 199 -18.38 -19.00 -9.43
C ALA A 199 -17.59 -20.30 -9.62
N GLN A 200 -16.27 -20.24 -9.80
CA GLN A 200 -15.39 -21.43 -9.86
C GLN A 200 -15.41 -22.25 -8.55
N GLN A 201 -15.61 -21.58 -7.42
CA GLN A 201 -15.73 -22.21 -6.10
C GLN A 201 -17.17 -22.67 -5.78
N GLN A 202 -18.12 -22.48 -6.71
CA GLN A 202 -19.55 -22.81 -6.55
C GLN A 202 -20.20 -22.06 -5.37
N VAL A 203 -19.74 -20.83 -5.09
CA VAL A 203 -20.30 -19.98 -4.04
C VAL A 203 -21.38 -19.07 -4.63
N GLU A 204 -22.64 -19.36 -4.37
CA GLU A 204 -23.79 -18.59 -4.88
C GLU A 204 -24.10 -17.36 -4.03
N ASN A 205 -24.02 -17.46 -2.70
CA ASN A 205 -24.33 -16.39 -1.75
C ASN A 205 -23.10 -16.08 -0.88
N PRO A 206 -22.12 -15.31 -1.42
CA PRO A 206 -20.89 -15.05 -0.69
C PRO A 206 -21.13 -14.11 0.49
N GLY A 207 -20.51 -14.42 1.64
CA GLY A 207 -20.31 -13.52 2.74
C GLY A 207 -18.93 -12.87 2.69
N ILE A 208 -18.57 -12.16 3.76
CA ILE A 208 -17.26 -11.49 3.88
C ILE A 208 -16.10 -12.48 3.91
N ALA A 209 -16.31 -13.70 4.41
CA ALA A 209 -15.29 -14.74 4.47
C ALA A 209 -14.93 -15.29 3.08
N GLU A 210 -15.94 -15.60 2.27
CA GLU A 210 -15.77 -16.11 0.90
C GLU A 210 -15.14 -15.04 0.01
N ILE A 211 -15.52 -13.75 0.17
CA ILE A 211 -14.90 -12.65 -0.58
C ILE A 211 -13.43 -12.50 -0.19
N SER A 212 -13.12 -12.50 1.10
CA SER A 212 -11.74 -12.45 1.58
C SER A 212 -10.90 -13.60 1.01
N ALA A 213 -11.42 -14.83 1.03
CA ALA A 213 -10.76 -16.01 0.49
C ALA A 213 -10.52 -15.92 -1.04
N ALA A 214 -11.54 -15.49 -1.79
CA ALA A 214 -11.43 -15.27 -3.24
C ALA A 214 -10.36 -14.23 -3.58
N ILE A 215 -10.32 -13.11 -2.85
CA ILE A 215 -9.32 -12.06 -3.05
C ILE A 215 -7.90 -12.57 -2.73
N ILE A 216 -7.73 -13.31 -1.64
CA ILE A 216 -6.44 -13.94 -1.31
C ILE A 216 -5.99 -14.86 -2.44
N GLN A 217 -6.87 -15.69 -2.99
CA GLN A 217 -6.57 -16.56 -4.12
C GLN A 217 -6.17 -15.77 -5.36
N ILE A 218 -6.94 -14.74 -5.73
CA ILE A 218 -6.66 -13.86 -6.88
C ILE A 218 -5.29 -13.19 -6.70
N ARG A 219 -5.01 -12.65 -5.52
CA ARG A 219 -3.74 -11.96 -5.26
C ARG A 219 -2.55 -12.93 -5.33
N ARG A 220 -2.66 -14.10 -4.72
CA ARG A 220 -1.60 -15.15 -4.77
C ARG A 220 -1.35 -15.65 -6.19
N SER A 221 -2.35 -15.70 -7.05
CA SER A 221 -2.16 -16.11 -8.45
C SER A 221 -1.45 -15.07 -9.31
N LYS A 222 -1.55 -13.78 -8.95
CA LYS A 222 -1.03 -12.66 -9.75
C LYS A 222 0.24 -12.01 -9.19
N LEU A 223 0.40 -12.00 -7.87
CA LEU A 223 1.48 -11.28 -7.20
C LEU A 223 2.49 -12.26 -6.60
N PRO A 224 3.80 -11.98 -6.70
CA PRO A 224 4.81 -12.78 -6.03
C PRO A 224 4.77 -12.54 -4.52
N ASP A 225 5.01 -13.60 -3.74
CA ASP A 225 5.19 -13.47 -2.30
C ASP A 225 6.54 -12.76 -2.04
N PRO A 226 6.56 -11.63 -1.33
CA PRO A 226 7.81 -10.93 -1.04
C PRO A 226 8.82 -11.76 -0.26
N ALA A 227 8.37 -12.76 0.50
CA ALA A 227 9.25 -13.69 1.21
C ALA A 227 10.02 -14.64 0.26
N GLN A 228 9.54 -14.83 -0.98
CA GLN A 228 10.16 -15.68 -1.98
C GLN A 228 10.90 -14.86 -3.05
N ILE A 229 10.27 -13.78 -3.51
CA ILE A 229 10.82 -12.88 -4.52
C ILE A 229 10.60 -11.45 -4.04
N GLY A 230 11.67 -10.75 -3.68
CA GLY A 230 11.61 -9.40 -3.13
C GLY A 230 10.83 -8.45 -4.04
N ASN A 231 9.84 -7.75 -3.48
CA ASN A 231 9.01 -6.76 -4.18
C ASN A 231 8.23 -5.90 -3.19
N CYS A 232 7.58 -4.85 -3.66
CA CYS A 232 6.72 -3.99 -2.85
C CYS A 232 5.29 -3.86 -3.43
N GLY A 233 4.83 -4.87 -4.17
CA GLY A 233 3.56 -4.81 -4.89
C GLY A 233 3.63 -3.94 -6.14
N SER A 234 2.55 -3.24 -6.48
CA SER A 234 2.51 -2.35 -7.65
C SER A 234 3.48 -1.18 -7.47
N PHE A 235 4.44 -1.05 -8.38
CA PHE A 235 5.47 0.00 -8.30
C PHE A 235 4.96 1.35 -8.82
N PHE A 236 4.01 1.34 -9.76
CA PHE A 236 3.47 2.53 -10.41
C PHE A 236 1.97 2.67 -10.16
N LYS A 237 1.51 3.92 -10.08
CA LYS A 237 0.08 4.25 -10.12
C LYS A 237 -0.48 4.04 -11.53
N ASN A 238 -1.77 3.75 -11.63
CA ASN A 238 -2.47 3.87 -12.90
C ASN A 238 -2.57 5.35 -13.27
N PRO A 239 -2.04 5.79 -14.44
CA PRO A 239 -2.08 7.18 -14.85
C PRO A 239 -3.51 7.64 -15.13
N GLU A 240 -3.79 8.88 -14.73
CA GLU A 240 -5.01 9.61 -15.03
C GLU A 240 -4.66 10.66 -16.09
N VAL A 241 -5.21 10.53 -17.29
CA VAL A 241 -4.85 11.32 -18.47
C VAL A 241 -6.08 11.97 -19.08
N ASP A 242 -5.87 12.99 -19.89
CA ASP A 242 -6.93 13.60 -20.68
C ASP A 242 -7.48 12.61 -21.71
N ARG A 243 -8.77 12.73 -22.03
CA ARG A 243 -9.43 11.84 -23.01
C ARG A 243 -8.76 11.86 -24.38
N SER A 244 -8.18 12.97 -24.81
CA SER A 244 -7.43 13.10 -26.06
C SER A 244 -6.22 12.14 -26.13
N VAL A 245 -5.54 11.91 -25.01
CA VAL A 245 -4.44 10.96 -24.92
C VAL A 245 -4.95 9.52 -25.13
N LEU A 246 -6.09 9.18 -24.53
CA LEU A 246 -6.71 7.88 -24.74
C LEU A 246 -7.09 7.67 -26.22
N GLU A 247 -7.69 8.67 -26.88
CA GLU A 247 -8.08 8.56 -28.28
C GLU A 247 -6.85 8.41 -29.19
N ALA A 248 -5.75 9.09 -28.90
CA ALA A 248 -4.49 8.90 -29.63
C ALA A 248 -3.96 7.45 -29.45
N ILE A 249 -4.06 6.88 -28.23
CA ILE A 249 -3.67 5.49 -27.97
C ILE A 249 -4.59 4.53 -28.75
N ARG A 250 -5.89 4.78 -28.79
CA ARG A 250 -6.89 3.94 -29.48
C ARG A 250 -6.66 3.82 -30.97
N THR A 251 -6.01 4.79 -31.61
CA THR A 251 -5.66 4.72 -33.04
C THR A 251 -4.86 3.45 -33.36
N ASN A 252 -3.94 3.06 -32.48
CA ASN A 252 -3.11 1.87 -32.66
C ASN A 252 -3.53 0.69 -31.76
N TYR A 253 -4.33 0.95 -30.72
CA TYR A 253 -4.78 -0.02 -29.72
C TYR A 253 -6.27 0.14 -29.42
N PRO A 254 -7.17 -0.21 -30.35
CA PRO A 254 -8.62 0.08 -30.25
C PRO A 254 -9.27 -0.55 -29.02
N ASN A 255 -8.72 -1.65 -28.52
CA ASN A 255 -9.27 -2.40 -27.39
C ASN A 255 -8.59 -2.04 -26.04
N VAL A 256 -7.89 -0.89 -25.95
CA VAL A 256 -7.28 -0.47 -24.67
C VAL A 256 -8.34 -0.28 -23.59
N VAL A 257 -8.16 -0.96 -22.47
CA VAL A 257 -9.04 -0.81 -21.30
C VAL A 257 -8.80 0.55 -20.64
N SER A 258 -9.88 1.26 -20.34
CA SER A 258 -9.84 2.54 -19.62
C SER A 258 -11.04 2.66 -18.69
N PHE A 259 -10.94 3.56 -17.70
CA PHE A 259 -12.00 3.83 -16.75
C PHE A 259 -12.25 5.34 -16.70
N ASP A 260 -13.48 5.74 -16.95
CA ASP A 260 -13.88 7.15 -16.89
C ASP A 260 -13.80 7.69 -15.46
N LEU A 261 -13.34 8.92 -15.31
CA LEU A 261 -13.29 9.65 -14.05
C LEU A 261 -14.34 10.75 -14.02
N PRO A 262 -14.83 11.15 -12.81
CA PRO A 262 -15.88 12.15 -12.68
C PRO A 262 -15.52 13.54 -13.25
N ASP A 263 -14.23 13.85 -13.37
CA ASP A 263 -13.71 15.12 -13.90
C ASP A 263 -13.51 15.10 -15.42
N GLY A 264 -13.94 14.03 -16.13
CA GLY A 264 -13.82 13.88 -17.56
C GLY A 264 -12.49 13.28 -18.04
N ARG A 265 -11.51 13.14 -17.16
CA ARG A 265 -10.28 12.39 -17.44
C ARG A 265 -10.53 10.89 -17.51
N VAL A 266 -9.54 10.15 -17.90
CA VAL A 266 -9.60 8.69 -17.96
C VAL A 266 -8.40 8.08 -17.26
N LYS A 267 -8.61 6.95 -16.59
CA LYS A 267 -7.56 6.15 -15.97
C LYS A 267 -7.22 4.97 -16.86
N ILE A 268 -5.93 4.81 -17.20
CA ILE A 268 -5.42 3.71 -18.01
C ILE A 268 -4.63 2.76 -17.10
N PRO A 269 -4.79 1.41 -17.22
CA PRO A 269 -3.99 0.47 -16.46
C PRO A 269 -2.50 0.59 -16.81
N ALA A 270 -1.67 1.01 -15.85
CA ALA A 270 -0.22 1.12 -16.06
C ALA A 270 0.42 -0.23 -16.40
N GLY A 271 -0.09 -1.33 -15.83
CA GLY A 271 0.38 -2.68 -16.19
C GLY A 271 0.23 -3.00 -17.66
N TRP A 272 -0.86 -2.56 -18.29
CA TRP A 272 -1.06 -2.71 -19.74
C TRP A 272 -0.04 -1.88 -20.55
N LEU A 273 0.18 -0.61 -20.18
CA LEU A 273 1.17 0.25 -20.85
C LEU A 273 2.58 -0.36 -20.79
N ILE A 274 2.97 -0.86 -19.61
CA ILE A 274 4.26 -1.49 -19.37
C ILE A 274 4.39 -2.79 -20.19
N GLU A 275 3.35 -3.60 -20.24
CA GLU A 275 3.28 -4.84 -21.02
C GLU A 275 3.43 -4.56 -22.52
N GLN A 276 2.74 -3.53 -23.06
CA GLN A 276 2.88 -3.13 -24.46
C GLN A 276 4.30 -2.64 -24.80
N CYS A 277 5.06 -2.14 -23.82
CA CYS A 277 6.48 -1.80 -23.97
C CYS A 277 7.42 -3.01 -23.87
N GLY A 278 6.89 -4.23 -23.72
CA GLY A 278 7.68 -5.47 -23.67
C GLY A 278 8.42 -5.71 -22.36
N TRP A 279 7.98 -5.10 -21.26
CA TRP A 279 8.64 -5.24 -19.97
C TRP A 279 8.12 -6.44 -19.16
N LYS A 280 6.89 -6.91 -19.36
CA LYS A 280 6.33 -8.04 -18.61
C LYS A 280 7.20 -9.29 -18.73
N GLY A 281 7.65 -9.82 -17.60
CA GLY A 281 8.56 -10.96 -17.55
C GLY A 281 10.01 -10.67 -17.95
N LYS A 282 10.33 -9.42 -18.33
CA LYS A 282 11.69 -9.05 -18.71
C LYS A 282 12.58 -8.91 -17.46
N ARG A 283 13.65 -9.67 -17.44
CA ARG A 283 14.71 -9.61 -16.43
C ARG A 283 15.87 -8.72 -16.90
N VAL A 284 16.40 -7.89 -15.99
CA VAL A 284 17.57 -7.04 -16.19
C VAL A 284 18.49 -7.22 -14.99
N GLY A 285 19.58 -7.95 -15.18
CA GLY A 285 20.45 -8.32 -14.06
C GLY A 285 19.71 -9.10 -12.99
N ASN A 286 19.77 -8.61 -11.75
CA ASN A 286 19.06 -9.19 -10.60
C ASN A 286 17.65 -8.62 -10.39
N THR A 287 17.17 -7.76 -11.29
CA THR A 287 15.84 -7.14 -11.23
C THR A 287 14.98 -7.52 -12.43
N GLY A 288 13.70 -7.19 -12.40
CA GLY A 288 12.81 -7.36 -13.55
C GLY A 288 11.39 -6.89 -13.27
N ALA A 289 10.54 -6.86 -14.32
CA ALA A 289 9.10 -6.75 -14.16
C ALA A 289 8.49 -8.16 -14.12
N TYR A 290 7.66 -8.42 -13.11
CA TYR A 290 7.16 -9.77 -12.84
C TYR A 290 6.33 -10.34 -13.99
N GLU A 291 6.53 -11.63 -14.29
CA GLU A 291 5.92 -12.30 -15.44
C GLU A 291 4.38 -12.35 -15.42
N LYS A 292 3.77 -12.39 -14.23
CA LYS A 292 2.30 -12.41 -14.10
C LYS A 292 1.68 -11.04 -13.93
N GLN A 293 2.49 -10.01 -13.53
CA GLN A 293 2.02 -8.65 -13.30
C GLN A 293 3.12 -7.63 -13.59
N ALA A 294 3.05 -6.97 -14.73
CA ALA A 294 4.06 -6.01 -15.19
C ALA A 294 4.26 -4.79 -14.27
N LEU A 295 3.25 -4.47 -13.44
CA LEU A 295 3.34 -3.41 -12.42
C LEU A 295 4.28 -3.73 -11.26
N VAL A 296 4.61 -5.01 -11.04
CA VAL A 296 5.43 -5.45 -9.91
C VAL A 296 6.86 -5.58 -10.35
N LEU A 297 7.71 -4.69 -9.84
CA LEU A 297 9.15 -4.83 -9.97
C LEU A 297 9.68 -5.78 -8.91
N VAL A 298 10.60 -6.62 -9.27
CA VAL A 298 11.10 -7.71 -8.41
C VAL A 298 12.62 -7.69 -8.28
N ASN A 299 13.09 -8.15 -7.12
CA ASN A 299 14.46 -8.50 -6.82
C ASN A 299 14.56 -10.04 -6.82
N TYR A 300 15.26 -10.59 -7.78
CA TYR A 300 15.52 -12.04 -7.89
C TYR A 300 16.63 -12.55 -6.94
N GLY A 301 17.13 -11.67 -6.09
CA GLY A 301 18.22 -11.91 -5.16
C GLY A 301 19.48 -11.08 -5.50
N GLY A 302 20.01 -10.39 -4.48
CA GLY A 302 21.23 -9.60 -4.61
C GLY A 302 21.10 -8.29 -5.41
N ALA A 303 19.90 -7.84 -5.76
CA ALA A 303 19.72 -6.54 -6.37
C ALA A 303 19.94 -5.40 -5.37
N THR A 304 20.53 -4.32 -5.82
CA THR A 304 20.63 -3.06 -5.10
C THR A 304 19.38 -2.19 -5.35
N GLY A 305 19.08 -1.26 -4.43
CA GLY A 305 18.02 -0.29 -4.66
C GLY A 305 18.26 0.60 -5.88
N ALA A 306 19.52 0.89 -6.20
CA ALA A 306 19.90 1.64 -7.40
C ALA A 306 19.54 0.90 -8.69
N GLU A 307 19.73 -0.42 -8.76
CA GLU A 307 19.35 -1.25 -9.91
C GLU A 307 17.83 -1.28 -10.11
N VAL A 308 17.04 -1.45 -9.03
CA VAL A 308 15.58 -1.41 -9.12
C VAL A 308 15.10 -0.02 -9.54
N LYS A 309 15.72 1.05 -9.03
CA LYS A 309 15.43 2.43 -9.42
C LYS A 309 15.72 2.66 -10.90
N ALA A 310 16.89 2.21 -11.40
CA ALA A 310 17.26 2.33 -12.81
C ALA A 310 16.25 1.60 -13.73
N LEU A 311 15.83 0.39 -13.36
CA LEU A 311 14.79 -0.35 -14.07
C LEU A 311 13.47 0.42 -14.11
N ALA A 312 13.06 0.99 -12.97
CA ALA A 312 11.81 1.77 -12.90
C ALA A 312 11.84 2.98 -13.84
N PHE A 313 12.96 3.72 -13.89
CA PHE A 313 13.11 4.86 -14.81
C PHE A 313 13.14 4.42 -16.28
N ALA A 314 13.82 3.33 -16.63
CA ALA A 314 13.80 2.79 -17.99
C ALA A 314 12.39 2.41 -18.45
N ILE A 315 11.55 1.90 -17.53
CA ILE A 315 10.13 1.61 -17.81
C ILE A 315 9.36 2.91 -18.02
N ILE A 316 9.52 3.92 -17.15
CA ILE A 316 8.88 5.24 -17.28
C ILE A 316 9.20 5.85 -18.65
N ASP A 317 10.47 5.86 -19.02
CA ASP A 317 10.92 6.45 -20.29
C ASP A 317 10.37 5.69 -21.50
N SER A 318 10.35 4.36 -21.47
CA SER A 318 9.78 3.56 -22.57
C SER A 318 8.27 3.77 -22.74
N VAL A 319 7.52 3.93 -21.66
CA VAL A 319 6.08 4.25 -21.71
C VAL A 319 5.86 5.67 -22.21
N TRP A 320 6.69 6.62 -21.77
CA TRP A 320 6.63 7.99 -22.27
C TRP A 320 6.91 8.07 -23.78
N VAL A 321 7.97 7.44 -24.26
CA VAL A 321 8.33 7.44 -25.69
C VAL A 321 7.23 6.81 -26.55
N ARG A 322 6.61 5.73 -26.07
CA ARG A 322 5.62 5.00 -26.87
C ARG A 322 4.21 5.60 -26.82
N PHE A 323 3.79 6.15 -25.68
CA PHE A 323 2.40 6.55 -25.44
C PHE A 323 2.23 8.04 -25.06
N GLY A 324 3.31 8.78 -24.82
CA GLY A 324 3.23 10.14 -24.29
C GLY A 324 2.66 10.19 -22.85
N VAL A 325 2.66 9.05 -22.14
CA VAL A 325 2.12 8.93 -20.79
C VAL A 325 3.27 8.77 -19.79
N ARG A 326 3.37 9.68 -18.82
CA ARG A 326 4.37 9.60 -17.78
C ARG A 326 3.84 8.82 -16.57
N LEU A 327 4.48 7.69 -16.27
CA LEU A 327 4.15 6.92 -15.08
C LEU A 327 4.72 7.58 -13.83
N GLU A 328 3.96 7.49 -12.73
CA GLU A 328 4.39 7.92 -11.40
C GLU A 328 4.63 6.70 -10.51
N ALA A 329 5.74 6.70 -9.78
CA ALA A 329 6.00 5.70 -8.77
C ALA A 329 4.98 5.83 -7.62
N GLU A 330 4.36 4.71 -7.22
CA GLU A 330 3.56 4.61 -6.00
C GLU A 330 4.47 4.39 -4.78
N VAL A 331 5.60 3.76 -5.01
CA VAL A 331 6.62 3.40 -4.03
C VAL A 331 7.42 4.62 -3.59
N ASN A 332 7.74 4.70 -2.30
CA ASN A 332 8.65 5.74 -1.79
C ASN A 332 10.11 5.30 -2.06
N ILE A 333 10.79 6.05 -2.90
CA ILE A 333 12.22 5.84 -3.22
C ILE A 333 13.05 6.73 -2.27
N LEU A 334 13.93 6.13 -1.49
CA LEU A 334 14.74 6.77 -0.46
C LEU A 334 16.23 6.56 -0.72
#